data_9b4c68be2d38823ef21a36e5a982cf92
#
_entry.id   9b4c68be2d38823ef21a36e5a982cf92
#
_cell.length_a   1.000
_cell.length_b   1.000
_cell.length_c   1.000
_cell.angle_alpha   90.00
_cell.angle_beta   90.00
_cell.angle_gamma   90.00
#
_symmetry.space_group_name_H-M   'P 1'
#
loop_
_entity.id
_entity.type
_entity.pdbx_description
1 polymer ?
#
loop_
_entity_poly.entity_id
_entity_poly.type
_entity_poly.pdbx_seq_one_letter_code
_entity_poly.pdbx_strand_id
1 'polypeptide(L)'
;QLEPMDFSAVEAAISTGKVDIAISGFAKTPEREENMGLSNYYRAESSDGKDQGLLVLKEVADQYKTAEDFSGKKVAAQNGALQQSLVTEQLPDAEMEVITSINDGIMMLTTGKVDAVAVADAVGESYTENYPELGMAEFYFDYQSQGNVVAVTKGQDELLAEVNRIIDEVNEKGLYKQWWDEAVEQANALGLTQN
;
A
#
# COMPACT_ATOMS: atom_id res chain seq x y z
N GLN A 1 3.74 -19.67 -12.50
CA GLN A 1 2.28 -19.42 -12.50
C GLN A 1 1.99 -18.22 -11.61
N LEU A 2 1.09 -17.29 -12.04
CA LEU A 2 0.62 -16.19 -11.20
C LEU A 2 -0.65 -16.64 -10.47
N GLU A 3 -0.73 -16.33 -9.17
CA GLU A 3 -1.87 -16.63 -8.31
C GLU A 3 -2.31 -15.35 -7.60
N PRO A 4 -3.31 -14.62 -8.13
CA PRO A 4 -3.83 -13.43 -7.47
C PRO A 4 -4.62 -13.81 -6.22
N MET A 5 -4.41 -13.06 -5.14
CA MET A 5 -5.10 -13.25 -3.87
C MET A 5 -5.07 -11.93 -3.06
N ASP A 6 -5.91 -11.84 -2.02
CA ASP A 6 -5.93 -10.70 -1.12
C ASP A 6 -4.62 -10.57 -0.34
N PHE A 7 -4.28 -9.36 0.11
CA PHE A 7 -2.99 -9.04 0.70
C PHE A 7 -2.63 -9.95 1.88
N SER A 8 -3.55 -10.15 2.82
CA SER A 8 -3.33 -11.06 3.97
C SER A 8 -3.14 -12.52 3.56
N ALA A 9 -3.80 -12.96 2.48
CA ALA A 9 -3.60 -14.30 1.93
C ALA A 9 -2.22 -14.43 1.27
N VAL A 10 -1.73 -13.37 0.61
CA VAL A 10 -0.35 -13.34 0.06
C VAL A 10 0.66 -13.49 1.19
N GLU A 11 0.53 -12.74 2.30
CA GLU A 11 1.40 -12.86 3.47
C GLU A 11 1.40 -14.26 4.06
N ALA A 12 0.22 -14.85 4.25
CA ALA A 12 0.11 -16.22 4.75
C ALA A 12 0.71 -17.26 3.79
N ALA A 13 0.52 -17.07 2.48
CA ALA A 13 1.03 -18.00 1.48
C ALA A 13 2.57 -18.01 1.42
N ILE A 14 3.21 -16.82 1.47
CA ILE A 14 4.67 -16.72 1.44
C ILE A 14 5.30 -17.20 2.76
N SER A 15 4.70 -16.86 3.90
CA SER A 15 5.19 -17.29 5.22
C SER A 15 5.12 -18.80 5.43
N THR A 16 4.17 -19.48 4.77
CA THR A 16 3.99 -20.93 4.86
C THR A 16 4.65 -21.70 3.72
N GLY A 17 5.31 -21.02 2.78
CA GLY A 17 5.95 -21.67 1.62
C GLY A 17 4.98 -22.24 0.60
N LYS A 18 3.74 -21.75 0.58
CA LYS A 18 2.73 -22.15 -0.42
C LYS A 18 3.00 -21.53 -1.78
N VAL A 19 3.67 -20.37 -1.80
CA VAL A 19 4.19 -19.69 -2.98
C VAL A 19 5.68 -19.42 -2.78
N ASP A 20 6.45 -19.37 -3.87
CA ASP A 20 7.89 -19.15 -3.81
C ASP A 20 8.25 -17.66 -3.69
N ILE A 21 7.47 -16.81 -4.35
CA ILE A 21 7.69 -15.35 -4.46
C ILE A 21 6.37 -14.63 -4.28
N ALA A 22 6.39 -13.52 -3.55
CA ALA A 22 5.26 -12.61 -3.41
C ALA A 22 5.68 -11.17 -3.77
N ILE A 23 4.87 -10.51 -4.63
CA ILE A 23 5.07 -9.14 -5.07
C ILE A 23 3.73 -8.42 -4.92
N SER A 24 3.62 -7.55 -3.92
CA SER A 24 2.35 -6.85 -3.62
C SER A 24 2.58 -5.53 -2.85
N GLY A 25 3.61 -4.79 -3.20
CA GLY A 25 3.89 -3.53 -2.51
C GLY A 25 4.30 -3.71 -1.04
N PHE A 26 5.00 -4.79 -0.72
CA PHE A 26 5.44 -5.04 0.66
C PHE A 26 6.39 -3.95 1.14
N ALA A 27 6.03 -3.30 2.25
CA ALA A 27 6.96 -2.53 3.04
C ALA A 27 7.89 -3.46 3.83
N LYS A 28 9.14 -3.06 4.03
CA LYS A 28 10.09 -3.77 4.85
C LYS A 28 9.84 -3.43 6.32
N THR A 29 9.38 -4.40 7.10
CA THR A 29 9.14 -4.25 8.54
C THR A 29 9.90 -5.30 9.31
N PRO A 30 10.29 -5.03 10.58
CA PRO A 30 11.00 -6.03 11.42
C PRO A 30 10.23 -7.35 11.52
N GLU A 31 8.92 -7.31 11.68
CA GLU A 31 8.08 -8.50 11.76
C GLU A 31 8.15 -9.34 10.48
N ARG A 32 8.11 -8.69 9.30
CA ARG A 32 8.25 -9.38 8.01
C ARG A 32 9.65 -9.95 7.82
N GLU A 33 10.69 -9.23 8.25
CA GLU A 33 12.08 -9.74 8.20
C GLU A 33 12.28 -11.00 9.07
N GLU A 34 11.52 -11.15 10.15
CA GLU A 34 11.55 -12.35 10.98
C GLU A 34 10.88 -13.55 10.28
N ASN A 35 9.84 -13.31 9.49
CA ASN A 35 8.96 -14.37 8.96
C ASN A 35 9.23 -14.72 7.49
N MET A 36 9.92 -13.88 6.72
CA MET A 36 10.18 -14.08 5.30
C MET A 36 11.53 -13.50 4.87
N GLY A 37 12.02 -13.89 3.70
CA GLY A 37 13.17 -13.25 3.07
C GLY A 37 12.69 -12.03 2.28
N LEU A 38 13.26 -10.85 2.56
CA LEU A 38 12.89 -9.60 1.88
C LEU A 38 14.05 -9.11 1.00
N SER A 39 13.72 -8.75 -0.23
CA SER A 39 14.68 -8.32 -1.23
C SER A 39 15.20 -6.89 -1.03
N ASN A 40 16.09 -6.46 -1.93
CA ASN A 40 16.36 -5.06 -2.18
C ASN A 40 15.08 -4.35 -2.66
N TYR A 41 15.05 -3.03 -2.57
CA TYR A 41 13.90 -2.23 -3.01
C TYR A 41 13.82 -2.17 -4.54
N TYR A 42 12.67 -2.53 -5.11
CA TYR A 42 12.41 -2.41 -6.55
C TYR A 42 11.69 -1.11 -6.93
N ARG A 43 11.06 -0.45 -5.94
CA ARG A 43 10.43 0.86 -6.07
C ARG A 43 10.80 1.69 -4.86
N ALA A 44 11.41 2.85 -5.08
CA ALA A 44 11.60 3.84 -4.02
C ALA A 44 10.27 4.54 -3.72
N GLU A 45 10.02 4.83 -2.45
CA GLU A 45 8.94 5.73 -2.03
C GLU A 45 9.42 7.18 -2.04
N SER A 46 8.49 8.12 -1.93
CA SER A 46 8.77 9.56 -1.88
C SER A 46 9.68 9.90 -0.70
N SER A 47 10.55 10.88 -0.87
CA SER A 47 11.46 11.33 0.19
C SER A 47 10.88 12.48 1.03
N ASP A 48 9.63 12.89 0.81
CA ASP A 48 8.99 14.04 1.47
C ASP A 48 8.18 13.68 2.72
N GLY A 49 8.19 12.40 3.13
CA GLY A 49 7.48 11.90 4.30
C GLY A 49 5.97 11.78 4.13
N LYS A 50 5.49 11.81 2.90
CA LYS A 50 4.07 11.66 2.55
C LYS A 50 3.77 10.33 1.89
N ASP A 51 4.37 9.26 2.39
CA ASP A 51 4.26 7.95 1.76
C ASP A 51 2.97 7.21 2.14
N GLN A 52 2.40 7.55 3.31
CA GLN A 52 1.24 6.87 3.87
C GLN A 52 0.25 7.90 4.42
N GLY A 53 -0.98 7.89 3.93
CA GLY A 53 -1.99 8.88 4.27
C GLY A 53 -3.40 8.30 4.39
N LEU A 54 -4.37 9.18 4.35
CA LEU A 54 -5.78 8.84 4.52
C LEU A 54 -6.62 9.44 3.39
N LEU A 55 -7.32 8.57 2.66
CA LEU A 55 -8.40 8.97 1.74
C LEU A 55 -9.64 9.32 2.56
N VAL A 56 -10.26 10.44 2.23
CA VAL A 56 -11.47 10.98 2.84
C VAL A 56 -12.40 11.53 1.76
N LEU A 57 -13.61 11.94 2.10
CA LEU A 57 -14.43 12.74 1.19
C LEU A 57 -13.76 14.11 0.98
N LYS A 58 -13.69 14.57 -0.25
CA LYS A 58 -12.99 15.79 -0.66
C LYS A 58 -13.49 17.04 0.10
N GLU A 59 -14.78 17.10 0.37
CA GLU A 59 -15.42 18.23 1.05
C GLU A 59 -14.98 18.43 2.51
N VAL A 60 -14.34 17.40 3.12
CA VAL A 60 -13.84 17.43 4.51
C VAL A 60 -12.33 17.23 4.59
N ALA A 61 -11.63 17.10 3.48
CA ALA A 61 -10.20 16.76 3.44
C ALA A 61 -9.33 17.77 4.21
N ASP A 62 -9.66 19.07 4.15
CA ASP A 62 -8.98 20.16 4.85
C ASP A 62 -9.25 20.22 6.35
N GLN A 63 -10.18 19.40 6.86
CA GLN A 63 -10.51 19.31 8.29
C GLN A 63 -9.64 18.28 9.02
N TYR A 64 -8.98 17.38 8.29
CA TYR A 64 -8.16 16.30 8.83
C TYR A 64 -6.68 16.61 8.66
N LYS A 65 -6.07 17.27 9.66
CA LYS A 65 -4.68 17.76 9.64
C LYS A 65 -3.78 17.09 10.66
N THR A 66 -4.37 16.60 11.73
CA THR A 66 -3.66 15.98 12.86
C THR A 66 -4.31 14.65 13.23
N ALA A 67 -3.59 13.83 14.00
CA ALA A 67 -4.12 12.56 14.49
C ALA A 67 -5.38 12.73 15.35
N GLU A 68 -5.46 13.83 16.12
CA GLU A 68 -6.59 14.15 16.99
C GLU A 68 -7.88 14.39 16.21
N ASP A 69 -7.81 14.84 14.96
CA ASP A 69 -8.99 15.06 14.11
C ASP A 69 -9.71 13.75 13.76
N PHE A 70 -9.03 12.62 13.93
CA PHE A 70 -9.61 11.28 13.77
C PHE A 70 -10.15 10.66 15.06
N SER A 71 -10.12 11.36 16.19
CA SER A 71 -10.68 10.84 17.44
C SER A 71 -12.18 10.54 17.29
N GLY A 72 -12.58 9.30 17.59
CA GLY A 72 -13.94 8.79 17.41
C GLY A 72 -14.41 8.65 15.96
N LYS A 73 -13.51 8.81 14.98
CA LYS A 73 -13.77 8.58 13.57
C LYS A 73 -13.54 7.14 13.18
N LYS A 74 -14.28 6.64 12.20
CA LYS A 74 -14.08 5.30 11.66
C LYS A 74 -13.06 5.32 10.54
N VAL A 75 -11.94 4.64 10.75
CA VAL A 75 -10.83 4.56 9.79
C VAL A 75 -10.69 3.14 9.29
N ALA A 76 -10.92 2.93 8.00
CA ALA A 76 -10.72 1.63 7.38
C ALA A 76 -9.25 1.38 7.07
N ALA A 77 -8.76 0.17 7.35
CA ALA A 77 -7.41 -0.27 7.01
C ALA A 77 -7.42 -1.71 6.51
N GLN A 78 -6.61 -1.99 5.47
CA GLN A 78 -6.56 -3.33 4.89
C GLN A 78 -5.87 -4.31 5.83
N ASN A 79 -6.48 -5.49 5.99
CA ASN A 79 -6.00 -6.56 6.85
C ASN A 79 -4.57 -7.00 6.47
N GLY A 80 -3.67 -7.03 7.46
CA GLY A 80 -2.26 -7.39 7.31
C GLY A 80 -1.40 -6.31 6.64
N ALA A 81 -1.98 -5.23 6.12
CA ALA A 81 -1.20 -4.17 5.48
C ALA A 81 -0.52 -3.25 6.53
N LEU A 82 0.54 -2.56 6.09
CA LEU A 82 1.25 -1.57 6.91
C LEU A 82 0.29 -0.54 7.53
N GLN A 83 -0.71 -0.10 6.78
CA GLN A 83 -1.68 0.90 7.19
C GLN A 83 -2.48 0.46 8.42
N GLN A 84 -2.74 -0.84 8.59
CA GLN A 84 -3.40 -1.35 9.80
C GLN A 84 -2.56 -1.09 11.04
N SER A 85 -1.25 -1.32 10.99
CA SER A 85 -0.32 -1.01 12.09
C SER A 85 -0.24 0.49 12.34
N LEU A 86 -0.12 1.30 11.29
CA LEU A 86 -0.03 2.75 11.41
C LEU A 86 -1.30 3.36 12.05
N VAL A 87 -2.49 2.90 11.66
CA VAL A 87 -3.75 3.33 12.30
C VAL A 87 -3.75 2.95 13.78
N THR A 88 -3.37 1.70 14.11
CA THR A 88 -3.31 1.24 15.50
C THR A 88 -2.37 2.08 16.36
N GLU A 89 -1.20 2.43 15.82
CA GLU A 89 -0.13 3.10 16.57
C GLU A 89 -0.33 4.61 16.65
N GLN A 90 -0.80 5.23 15.55
CA GLN A 90 -0.81 6.69 15.43
C GLN A 90 -2.20 7.32 15.52
N LEU A 91 -3.27 6.52 15.38
CA LEU A 91 -4.65 6.96 15.56
C LEU A 91 -5.36 6.12 16.66
N PRO A 92 -4.81 6.06 17.89
CA PRO A 92 -5.31 5.14 18.92
C PRO A 92 -6.76 5.46 19.38
N ASP A 93 -7.22 6.69 19.15
CA ASP A 93 -8.57 7.14 19.49
C ASP A 93 -9.57 7.01 18.33
N ALA A 94 -9.13 6.50 17.16
CA ALA A 94 -10.01 6.18 16.03
C ALA A 94 -10.64 4.79 16.20
N GLU A 95 -11.82 4.61 15.62
CA GLU A 95 -12.46 3.29 15.51
C GLU A 95 -11.96 2.61 14.22
N MET A 96 -11.05 1.65 14.34
CA MET A 96 -10.51 0.96 13.16
C MET A 96 -11.49 -0.08 12.62
N GLU A 97 -11.77 0.02 11.32
CA GLU A 97 -12.51 -0.99 10.54
C GLU A 97 -11.53 -1.78 9.65
N VAL A 98 -11.42 -3.08 9.89
CA VAL A 98 -10.53 -3.95 9.10
C VAL A 98 -11.23 -4.39 7.82
N ILE A 99 -10.66 -4.09 6.67
CA ILE A 99 -11.20 -4.41 5.35
C ILE A 99 -10.34 -5.43 4.61
N THR A 100 -10.95 -6.16 3.68
CA THR A 100 -10.25 -7.15 2.84
C THR A 100 -9.54 -6.48 1.67
N SER A 101 -10.18 -5.51 1.04
CA SER A 101 -9.62 -4.77 -0.11
C SER A 101 -9.81 -3.26 0.04
N ILE A 102 -8.96 -2.48 -0.62
CA ILE A 102 -9.12 -1.01 -0.66
C ILE A 102 -10.44 -0.63 -1.32
N ASN A 103 -10.89 -1.37 -2.35
CA ASN A 103 -12.18 -1.12 -3.00
C ASN A 103 -13.36 -1.22 -2.02
N ASP A 104 -13.33 -2.17 -1.07
CA ASP A 104 -14.35 -2.26 -0.01
C ASP A 104 -14.32 -0.99 0.85
N GLY A 105 -13.13 -0.51 1.21
CA GLY A 105 -12.94 0.74 1.95
C GLY A 105 -13.51 1.95 1.20
N ILE A 106 -13.23 2.06 -0.09
CA ILE A 106 -13.77 3.14 -0.94
C ILE A 106 -15.30 3.11 -0.96
N MET A 107 -15.89 1.93 -1.11
CA MET A 107 -17.35 1.78 -1.06
C MET A 107 -17.92 2.15 0.31
N MET A 108 -17.21 1.83 1.38
CA MET A 108 -17.61 2.22 2.74
C MET A 108 -17.50 3.73 2.94
N LEU A 109 -16.44 4.36 2.45
CA LEU A 109 -16.21 5.80 2.52
C LEU A 109 -17.28 6.58 1.75
N THR A 110 -17.53 6.23 0.50
CA THR A 110 -18.53 6.91 -0.35
C THR A 110 -19.96 6.73 0.14
N THR A 111 -20.24 5.67 0.92
CA THR A 111 -21.54 5.43 1.55
C THR A 111 -21.64 5.94 2.99
N GLY A 112 -20.60 6.59 3.51
CA GLY A 112 -20.57 7.17 4.86
C GLY A 112 -20.53 6.13 5.99
N LYS A 113 -20.07 4.92 5.71
CA LYS A 113 -19.87 3.87 6.75
C LYS A 113 -18.56 4.01 7.48
N VAL A 114 -17.56 4.61 6.84
CA VAL A 114 -16.29 5.03 7.44
C VAL A 114 -16.01 6.49 7.08
N ASP A 115 -15.20 7.16 7.87
CA ASP A 115 -14.80 8.55 7.67
C ASP A 115 -13.51 8.66 6.82
N ALA A 116 -12.66 7.63 6.85
CA ALA A 116 -11.39 7.60 6.13
C ALA A 116 -10.97 6.17 5.75
N VAL A 117 -10.08 6.06 4.75
CA VAL A 117 -9.41 4.81 4.36
C VAL A 117 -7.90 5.05 4.36
N ALA A 118 -7.16 4.27 5.14
CA ALA A 118 -5.71 4.35 5.19
C ALA A 118 -5.09 3.68 3.96
N VAL A 119 -4.24 4.42 3.25
CA VAL A 119 -3.65 4.01 1.97
C VAL A 119 -2.22 4.51 1.82
N ALA A 120 -1.45 3.87 0.95
CA ALA A 120 -0.24 4.48 0.43
C ALA A 120 -0.61 5.69 -0.45
N ASP A 121 0.17 6.78 -0.39
CA ASP A 121 -0.13 8.03 -1.06
C ASP A 121 -0.39 7.85 -2.57
N ALA A 122 0.51 7.16 -3.28
CA ALA A 122 0.34 6.89 -4.71
C ALA A 122 -0.95 6.10 -5.05
N VAL A 123 -1.44 5.27 -4.12
CA VAL A 123 -2.72 4.58 -4.27
C VAL A 123 -3.86 5.56 -4.06
N GLY A 124 -3.76 6.41 -3.02
CA GLY A 124 -4.72 7.46 -2.73
C GLY A 124 -4.87 8.44 -3.88
N GLU A 125 -3.76 8.94 -4.44
CA GLU A 125 -3.76 9.81 -5.60
C GLU A 125 -4.51 9.19 -6.79
N SER A 126 -4.21 7.92 -7.12
CA SER A 126 -4.90 7.19 -8.19
C SER A 126 -6.41 7.10 -7.98
N TYR A 127 -6.87 6.94 -6.72
CA TYR A 127 -8.31 6.97 -6.43
C TYR A 127 -8.89 8.37 -6.55
N THR A 128 -8.19 9.42 -6.15
CA THR A 128 -8.70 10.81 -6.29
C THR A 128 -8.82 11.24 -7.76
N GLU A 129 -8.02 10.69 -8.65
CA GLU A 129 -8.14 10.90 -10.10
C GLU A 129 -9.41 10.27 -10.68
N ASN A 130 -9.80 9.08 -10.16
CA ASN A 130 -10.92 8.29 -10.67
C ASN A 130 -12.25 8.60 -9.95
N TYR A 131 -12.20 9.12 -8.73
CA TYR A 131 -13.35 9.45 -7.89
C TYR A 131 -13.27 10.92 -7.43
N PRO A 132 -13.88 11.85 -8.19
CA PRO A 132 -13.75 13.29 -7.92
C PRO A 132 -14.29 13.74 -6.56
N GLU A 133 -15.13 12.91 -5.92
CA GLU A 133 -15.63 13.11 -4.56
C GLU A 133 -14.62 12.75 -3.46
N LEU A 134 -13.50 12.10 -3.81
CA LEU A 134 -12.45 11.73 -2.86
C LEU A 134 -11.31 12.76 -2.86
N GLY A 135 -10.60 12.83 -1.73
CA GLY A 135 -9.41 13.64 -1.54
C GLY A 135 -8.48 13.00 -0.52
N MET A 136 -7.19 13.36 -0.58
CA MET A 136 -6.27 13.02 0.50
C MET A 136 -6.44 14.02 1.65
N ALA A 137 -6.47 13.51 2.88
CA ALA A 137 -6.38 14.35 4.07
C ALA A 137 -5.05 15.12 4.10
N GLU A 138 -4.99 16.24 4.83
CA GLU A 138 -3.71 16.93 5.06
C GLU A 138 -2.80 16.17 6.05
N PHE A 139 -3.35 15.24 6.84
CA PHE A 139 -2.62 14.36 7.73
C PHE A 139 -1.92 13.25 6.96
N TYR A 140 -0.65 13.00 7.28
CA TYR A 140 0.13 11.85 6.86
C TYR A 140 0.70 11.13 8.08
N PHE A 141 0.81 9.82 7.99
CA PHE A 141 1.45 9.03 9.04
C PHE A 141 2.95 9.34 9.11
N ASP A 142 3.50 9.39 10.32
CA ASP A 142 4.95 9.43 10.54
C ASP A 142 5.51 8.04 10.21
N TYR A 143 5.88 7.87 8.95
CA TYR A 143 6.45 6.65 8.43
C TYR A 143 7.45 6.99 7.33
N GLN A 144 8.63 6.42 7.45
CA GLN A 144 9.67 6.55 6.44
C GLN A 144 10.04 5.18 5.91
N SER A 145 9.68 4.92 4.68
CA SER A 145 10.07 3.75 3.94
C SER A 145 11.15 4.09 2.92
N GLN A 146 11.97 3.11 2.57
CA GLN A 146 12.88 3.24 1.43
C GLN A 146 12.26 2.68 0.15
N GLY A 147 11.08 2.08 0.25
CA GLY A 147 10.35 1.55 -0.89
C GLY A 147 9.74 0.18 -0.68
N ASN A 148 9.36 -0.45 -1.80
CA ASN A 148 8.73 -1.75 -1.81
C ASN A 148 9.72 -2.87 -2.13
N VAL A 149 9.49 -4.04 -1.55
CA VAL A 149 10.33 -5.24 -1.69
C VAL A 149 9.54 -6.43 -2.22
N VAL A 150 10.26 -7.39 -2.78
CA VAL A 150 9.78 -8.73 -3.08
C VAL A 150 10.01 -9.60 -1.86
N ALA A 151 9.03 -10.43 -1.50
CA ALA A 151 9.17 -11.41 -0.44
C ALA A 151 9.38 -12.83 -1.03
N VAL A 152 10.24 -13.61 -0.37
CA VAL A 152 10.42 -15.03 -0.62
C VAL A 152 10.21 -15.78 0.69
N THR A 153 9.90 -17.09 0.63
CA THR A 153 9.80 -17.94 1.82
C THR A 153 11.10 -17.86 2.62
N LYS A 154 11.00 -17.77 3.95
CA LYS A 154 12.16 -17.71 4.85
C LYS A 154 13.13 -18.87 4.63
N GLY A 155 14.41 -18.57 4.52
CA GLY A 155 15.48 -19.56 4.31
C GLY A 155 15.72 -19.93 2.83
N GLN A 156 15.03 -19.31 1.88
CA GLN A 156 15.29 -19.45 0.44
C GLN A 156 16.38 -18.46 -0.01
N ASP A 157 17.56 -18.56 0.56
CA ASP A 157 18.64 -17.58 0.40
C ASP A 157 19.17 -17.51 -1.05
N GLU A 158 19.23 -18.65 -1.74
CA GLU A 158 19.64 -18.69 -3.16
C GLU A 158 18.64 -17.99 -4.08
N LEU A 159 17.34 -18.22 -3.82
CA LEU A 159 16.27 -17.54 -4.56
C LEU A 159 16.28 -16.04 -4.28
N LEU A 160 16.45 -15.64 -3.02
CA LEU A 160 16.53 -14.24 -2.61
C LEU A 160 17.73 -13.53 -3.27
N ALA A 161 18.88 -14.20 -3.34
CA ALA A 161 20.08 -13.66 -4.02
C ALA A 161 19.82 -13.41 -5.52
N GLU A 162 19.14 -14.34 -6.19
CA GLU A 162 18.79 -14.17 -7.62
C GLU A 162 17.73 -13.08 -7.82
N VAL A 163 16.72 -12.98 -6.95
CA VAL A 163 15.75 -11.88 -6.95
C VAL A 163 16.46 -10.54 -6.80
N ASN A 164 17.39 -10.42 -5.84
CA ASN A 164 18.16 -9.20 -5.63
C ASN A 164 19.00 -8.84 -6.86
N ARG A 165 19.67 -9.81 -7.48
CA ARG A 165 20.44 -9.58 -8.73
C ARG A 165 19.56 -8.99 -9.84
N ILE A 166 18.34 -9.52 -9.99
CA ILE A 166 17.38 -9.03 -10.99
C ILE A 166 16.91 -7.62 -10.64
N ILE A 167 16.59 -7.36 -9.37
CA ILE A 167 16.16 -6.03 -8.90
C ILE A 167 17.26 -4.99 -9.15
N ASP A 168 18.51 -5.32 -8.83
CA ASP A 168 19.63 -4.42 -9.06
C ASP A 168 19.76 -4.08 -10.56
N GLU A 169 19.60 -5.07 -11.45
CA GLU A 169 19.58 -4.85 -12.90
C GLU A 169 18.40 -3.97 -13.36
N VAL A 170 17.20 -4.18 -12.79
CA VAL A 170 16.00 -3.38 -13.07
C VAL A 170 16.22 -1.92 -12.64
N ASN A 171 16.81 -1.71 -11.47
CA ASN A 171 17.09 -0.38 -10.93
C ASN A 171 18.18 0.34 -11.76
N GLU A 172 19.29 -0.33 -12.07
CA GLU A 172 20.36 0.21 -12.90
C GLU A 172 19.88 0.67 -14.29
N LYS A 173 18.95 -0.08 -14.89
CA LYS A 173 18.39 0.23 -16.21
C LYS A 173 17.16 1.14 -16.17
N GLY A 174 16.65 1.48 -14.99
CA GLY A 174 15.43 2.29 -14.82
C GLY A 174 14.17 1.62 -15.38
N LEU A 175 14.14 0.28 -15.47
CA LEU A 175 13.06 -0.45 -16.13
C LEU A 175 11.73 -0.35 -15.40
N TYR A 176 11.73 -0.23 -14.06
CA TYR A 176 10.48 -0.11 -13.30
C TYR A 176 9.66 1.11 -13.75
N LYS A 177 10.33 2.26 -13.91
CA LYS A 177 9.64 3.48 -14.38
C LYS A 177 9.07 3.30 -15.78
N GLN A 178 9.84 2.70 -16.69
CA GLN A 178 9.39 2.43 -18.06
C GLN A 178 8.13 1.54 -18.03
N TRP A 179 8.15 0.44 -17.30
CA TRP A 179 7.02 -0.48 -17.20
C TRP A 179 5.80 0.16 -16.54
N TRP A 180 6.03 1.04 -15.55
CA TRP A 180 4.96 1.82 -14.93
C TRP A 180 4.27 2.74 -15.94
N ASP A 181 5.05 3.50 -16.69
CA ASP A 181 4.53 4.43 -17.71
C ASP A 181 3.74 3.65 -18.79
N GLU A 182 4.26 2.51 -19.26
CA GLU A 182 3.59 1.62 -20.22
C GLU A 182 2.27 1.05 -19.64
N ALA A 183 2.26 0.65 -18.38
CA ALA A 183 1.08 0.11 -17.72
C ALA A 183 -0.01 1.18 -17.56
N VAL A 184 0.35 2.41 -17.18
CA VAL A 184 -0.57 3.54 -17.11
C VAL A 184 -1.17 3.86 -18.48
N GLU A 185 -0.35 3.89 -19.55
CA GLU A 185 -0.82 4.11 -20.91
C GLU A 185 -1.83 3.03 -21.34
N GLN A 186 -1.54 1.77 -21.04
CA GLN A 186 -2.46 0.67 -21.33
C GLN A 186 -3.77 0.76 -20.54
N ALA A 187 -3.69 1.10 -19.26
CA ALA A 187 -4.87 1.28 -18.40
C ALA A 187 -5.77 2.41 -18.94
N ASN A 188 -5.17 3.54 -19.34
CA ASN A 188 -5.87 4.65 -19.99
C ASN A 188 -6.55 4.21 -21.29
N ALA A 189 -5.84 3.48 -22.16
CA ALA A 189 -6.38 2.99 -23.43
C ALA A 189 -7.56 2.01 -23.26
N LEU A 190 -7.59 1.29 -22.14
CA LEU A 190 -8.67 0.36 -21.78
C LEU A 190 -9.82 1.03 -21.01
N GLY A 191 -9.72 2.34 -20.72
CA GLY A 191 -10.70 3.07 -19.91
C GLY A 191 -10.74 2.63 -18.45
N LEU A 192 -9.66 2.04 -17.96
CA LEU A 192 -9.52 1.63 -16.55
C LEU A 192 -9.08 2.80 -15.66
N THR A 193 -8.59 3.87 -16.26
CA THR A 193 -8.39 5.19 -15.64
C THR A 193 -9.31 6.16 -16.37
N GLN A 194 -10.22 6.84 -15.66
CA GLN A 194 -11.02 7.90 -16.26
C GLN A 194 -10.15 9.17 -16.33
N ASN A 195 -10.03 9.73 -17.54
CA ASN A 195 -9.50 11.07 -17.75
C ASN A 195 -10.50 12.14 -17.28
#